data_33f4a5cd04c3eb7866c4297c38a30955
#
_entry.id   33f4a5cd04c3eb7866c4297c38a30955
#
_cell.length_a   1.000
_cell.length_b   1.000
_cell.length_c   1.000
_cell.angle_alpha   90.00
_cell.angle_beta   90.00
_cell.angle_gamma   90.00
#
_symmetry.space_group_name_H-M   'P 1'
#
loop_
_entity.id
_entity.type
_entity.pdbx_description
1 polymer ?
#
loop_
_entity_poly.entity_id
_entity_poly.type
_entity_poly.pdbx_seq_one_letter_code
_entity_poly.pdbx_strand_id
1 'polypeptide(L)'
;MQKLFKNSQHLFRIAGLFLLGLVVFILLRAIFIPKGFGEFGHYRSGALKDNRSKTLVFAGKKACLECHTDVEQAQKGSRHSQLSCEVCHGAQNAHATAADPSALKPKKPENAGIIHLCLGCHEKNVAKPKGFKQVDPKSHMGGGRCTECHSHHAPQVIKGTEPATAPKEVKK
;
A
#
# COMPACT_ATOMS: atom_id res chain seq x y z
N MET A 1 -52.31 37.56 -26.31
CA MET A 1 -51.53 36.88 -25.26
C MET A 1 -52.25 35.71 -24.59
N GLN A 2 -53.51 35.80 -24.20
CA GLN A 2 -54.23 34.72 -23.51
C GLN A 2 -54.40 33.41 -24.31
N LYS A 3 -54.53 33.42 -25.63
CA LYS A 3 -54.65 32.22 -26.49
C LYS A 3 -53.33 31.40 -26.56
N LEU A 4 -52.16 32.04 -26.51
CA LEU A 4 -50.87 31.37 -26.49
C LEU A 4 -50.67 30.57 -25.19
N PHE A 5 -51.09 31.12 -24.05
CA PHE A 5 -51.00 30.45 -22.74
C PHE A 5 -51.90 29.23 -22.65
N LYS A 6 -53.13 29.28 -23.25
CA LYS A 6 -54.06 28.16 -23.18
C LYS A 6 -53.62 26.94 -23.96
N ASN A 7 -52.90 27.11 -25.08
CA ASN A 7 -52.42 26.02 -25.94
C ASN A 7 -51.07 25.45 -25.48
N SER A 8 -50.32 26.16 -24.61
CA SER A 8 -48.99 25.79 -24.17
C SER A 8 -48.91 25.40 -22.68
N GLN A 9 -50.07 25.14 -22.03
CA GLN A 9 -50.13 24.82 -20.61
C GLN A 9 -49.25 23.60 -20.22
N HIS A 10 -49.15 22.59 -21.08
CA HIS A 10 -48.33 21.42 -20.87
C HIS A 10 -46.82 21.81 -20.85
N LEU A 11 -46.40 22.74 -21.71
CA LEU A 11 -45.01 23.21 -21.73
C LEU A 11 -44.64 23.95 -20.44
N PHE A 12 -45.53 24.81 -19.93
CA PHE A 12 -45.34 25.47 -18.63
C PHE A 12 -45.31 24.52 -17.46
N ARG A 13 -46.12 23.44 -17.49
CA ARG A 13 -46.07 22.38 -16.46
C ARG A 13 -44.72 21.62 -16.50
N ILE A 14 -44.28 21.23 -17.69
CA ILE A 14 -42.98 20.55 -17.85
C ILE A 14 -41.85 21.47 -17.44
N ALA A 15 -41.84 22.73 -17.85
CA ALA A 15 -40.84 23.71 -17.44
C ALA A 15 -40.81 23.92 -15.91
N GLY A 16 -42.01 24.00 -15.30
CA GLY A 16 -42.15 24.09 -13.84
C GLY A 16 -41.59 22.87 -13.10
N LEU A 17 -41.90 21.66 -13.59
CA LEU A 17 -41.34 20.43 -13.03
C LEU A 17 -39.81 20.36 -13.20
N PHE A 18 -39.32 20.79 -14.36
CA PHE A 18 -37.87 20.83 -14.59
C PHE A 18 -37.16 21.82 -13.65
N LEU A 19 -37.69 23.02 -13.51
CA LEU A 19 -37.21 24.03 -12.58
C LEU A 19 -37.24 23.55 -11.13
N LEU A 20 -38.31 22.92 -10.73
CA LEU A 20 -38.41 22.31 -9.39
C LEU A 20 -37.36 21.24 -9.21
N GLY A 21 -37.19 20.34 -10.17
CA GLY A 21 -36.14 19.31 -10.17
C GLY A 21 -34.75 19.90 -10.07
N LEU A 22 -34.48 20.98 -10.80
CA LEU A 22 -33.18 21.69 -10.74
C LEU A 22 -32.92 22.31 -9.36
N VAL A 23 -33.94 22.94 -8.77
CA VAL A 23 -33.83 23.48 -7.41
C VAL A 23 -33.57 22.38 -6.40
N VAL A 24 -34.32 21.28 -6.45
CA VAL A 24 -34.09 20.11 -5.59
C VAL A 24 -32.71 19.55 -5.78
N PHE A 25 -32.25 19.40 -7.02
CA PHE A 25 -30.88 18.94 -7.31
C PHE A 25 -29.81 19.83 -6.71
N ILE A 26 -29.95 21.17 -6.83
CA ILE A 26 -28.98 22.12 -6.24
C ILE A 26 -28.96 22.01 -4.71
N LEU A 27 -30.14 21.89 -4.08
CA LEU A 27 -30.24 21.71 -2.63
C LEU A 27 -29.60 20.40 -2.17
N LEU A 28 -29.92 19.28 -2.83
CA LEU A 28 -29.32 17.98 -2.53
C LEU A 28 -27.80 18.01 -2.75
N ARG A 29 -27.35 18.62 -3.82
CA ARG A 29 -25.91 18.81 -4.07
C ARG A 29 -25.24 19.58 -2.93
N ALA A 30 -25.84 20.66 -2.46
CA ALA A 30 -25.29 21.45 -1.36
C ALA A 30 -25.21 20.68 -0.04
N ILE A 31 -26.13 19.72 0.20
CA ILE A 31 -26.17 18.90 1.41
C ILE A 31 -25.19 17.72 1.31
N PHE A 32 -25.18 17.00 0.17
CA PHE A 32 -24.46 15.74 0.03
C PHE A 32 -23.02 15.89 -0.45
N ILE A 33 -22.65 16.98 -1.11
CA ILE A 33 -21.25 17.19 -1.53
C ILE A 33 -20.43 17.72 -0.37
N PRO A 34 -19.39 17.00 0.06
CA PRO A 34 -18.53 17.44 1.15
C PRO A 34 -17.78 18.74 0.81
N LYS A 35 -17.52 19.54 1.83
CA LYS A 35 -16.65 20.72 1.69
C LYS A 35 -15.27 20.29 1.16
N GLY A 36 -14.74 21.01 0.20
CA GLY A 36 -13.45 20.70 -0.45
C GLY A 36 -13.54 19.70 -1.61
N PHE A 37 -14.75 19.24 -2.00
CA PHE A 37 -14.89 18.45 -3.22
C PHE A 37 -14.61 19.31 -4.47
N GLY A 38 -13.70 18.84 -5.31
CA GLY A 38 -13.30 19.55 -6.53
C GLY A 38 -12.20 20.58 -6.34
N GLU A 39 -11.68 20.79 -5.11
CA GLU A 39 -10.61 21.75 -4.81
C GLU A 39 -9.29 21.42 -5.54
N PHE A 40 -8.93 20.14 -5.60
CA PHE A 40 -7.73 19.65 -6.28
C PHE A 40 -8.05 18.58 -7.36
N GLY A 41 -9.29 18.51 -7.84
CA GLY A 41 -9.76 17.53 -8.81
C GLY A 41 -11.06 16.86 -8.37
N HIS A 42 -11.55 15.87 -9.13
CA HIS A 42 -12.84 15.21 -8.89
C HIS A 42 -12.83 14.26 -7.68
N TYR A 43 -12.36 14.73 -6.52
CA TYR A 43 -12.34 13.96 -5.27
C TYR A 43 -12.50 14.87 -4.04
N ARG A 44 -12.72 14.27 -2.89
CA ARG A 44 -12.83 14.96 -1.59
C ARG A 44 -11.43 15.30 -1.06
N SER A 45 -10.99 16.56 -1.22
CA SER A 45 -9.67 17.03 -0.74
C SER A 45 -9.48 16.87 0.77
N GLY A 46 -10.56 16.96 1.55
CA GLY A 46 -10.52 16.72 3.00
C GLY A 46 -9.97 15.35 3.40
N ALA A 47 -10.02 14.34 2.51
CA ALA A 47 -9.42 13.02 2.78
C ALA A 47 -7.90 13.08 3.01
N LEU A 48 -7.21 14.01 2.37
CA LEU A 48 -5.77 14.23 2.60
C LEU A 48 -5.51 14.74 4.01
N LYS A 49 -6.33 15.69 4.48
CA LYS A 49 -6.27 16.22 5.84
C LYS A 49 -6.60 15.14 6.87
N ASP A 50 -7.66 14.36 6.63
CA ASP A 50 -8.06 13.25 7.49
C ASP A 50 -6.93 12.21 7.62
N ASN A 51 -6.24 11.89 6.52
CA ASN A 51 -5.11 10.96 6.54
C ASN A 51 -3.89 11.53 7.25
N ARG A 52 -3.59 12.82 7.08
CA ARG A 52 -2.48 13.49 7.77
C ARG A 52 -2.69 13.60 9.29
N SER A 53 -3.94 13.67 9.74
CA SER A 53 -4.27 13.76 11.17
C SER A 53 -4.20 12.42 11.91
N LYS A 54 -4.04 11.30 11.18
CA LYS A 54 -3.89 9.98 11.81
C LYS A 54 -2.53 9.86 12.47
N THR A 55 -2.49 9.15 13.60
CA THR A 55 -1.24 8.83 14.28
C THR A 55 -0.32 8.04 13.36
N LEU A 56 0.95 8.44 13.28
CA LEU A 56 1.95 7.74 12.51
C LEU A 56 2.23 6.38 13.15
N VAL A 57 1.99 5.31 12.41
CA VAL A 57 2.17 3.92 12.88
C VAL A 57 3.45 3.28 12.32
N PHE A 58 4.03 3.87 11.28
CA PHE A 58 5.28 3.42 10.69
C PHE A 58 6.45 4.25 11.23
N ALA A 59 7.51 3.57 11.65
CA ALA A 59 8.74 4.20 12.15
C ALA A 59 9.68 4.61 11.01
N GLY A 60 9.65 3.84 9.92
CA GLY A 60 10.58 3.97 8.80
C GLY A 60 11.90 3.24 9.02
N LYS A 61 12.54 2.85 7.91
CA LYS A 61 13.77 2.04 7.93
C LYS A 61 14.87 2.64 8.80
N LYS A 62 15.05 3.97 8.75
CA LYS A 62 16.12 4.67 9.49
C LYS A 62 16.05 4.42 11.00
N ALA A 63 14.86 4.52 11.59
CA ALA A 63 14.67 4.27 13.02
C ALA A 63 15.02 2.83 13.42
N CYS A 64 14.76 1.85 12.54
CA CYS A 64 15.12 0.46 12.79
C CYS A 64 16.64 0.25 12.83
N LEU A 65 17.37 0.94 11.95
CA LEU A 65 18.82 0.78 11.79
C LEU A 65 19.64 1.39 12.93
N GLU A 66 19.06 2.24 13.76
CA GLU A 66 19.72 2.78 14.96
C GLU A 66 20.06 1.69 15.98
N CYS A 67 19.28 0.59 16.00
CA CYS A 67 19.49 -0.54 16.91
C CYS A 67 19.83 -1.85 16.19
N HIS A 68 19.31 -2.09 14.98
CA HIS A 68 19.45 -3.34 14.22
C HIS A 68 20.53 -3.26 13.13
N THR A 69 21.76 -2.92 13.49
CA THR A 69 22.89 -2.76 12.57
C THR A 69 23.38 -4.08 11.94
N ASP A 70 23.25 -5.19 12.68
CA ASP A 70 23.55 -6.54 12.21
C ASP A 70 22.62 -6.96 11.07
N VAL A 71 21.32 -6.63 11.20
CA VAL A 71 20.32 -6.88 10.16
C VAL A 71 20.57 -6.00 8.92
N GLU A 72 21.00 -4.75 9.13
CA GLU A 72 21.42 -3.88 8.04
C GLU A 72 22.53 -4.52 7.21
N GLN A 73 23.58 -5.01 7.87
CA GLN A 73 24.69 -5.67 7.18
C GLN A 73 24.25 -6.91 6.42
N ALA A 74 23.37 -7.73 7.01
CA ALA A 74 22.80 -8.90 6.33
C ALA A 74 21.95 -8.53 5.10
N GLN A 75 21.25 -7.39 5.16
CA GLN A 75 20.45 -6.88 4.04
C GLN A 75 21.27 -6.14 2.99
N LYS A 76 22.43 -5.59 3.37
CA LYS A 76 23.33 -4.83 2.50
C LYS A 76 23.81 -5.71 1.35
N GLY A 77 23.67 -5.22 0.13
CA GLY A 77 23.99 -6.00 -1.08
C GLY A 77 22.87 -6.98 -1.51
N SER A 78 21.83 -7.15 -0.70
CA SER A 78 20.68 -7.95 -1.09
C SER A 78 19.79 -7.21 -2.09
N ARG A 79 19.04 -7.96 -2.90
CA ARG A 79 18.03 -7.38 -3.79
C ARG A 79 16.86 -6.74 -3.05
N HIS A 80 16.72 -7.03 -1.76
CA HIS A 80 15.75 -6.41 -0.85
C HIS A 80 16.33 -5.22 -0.07
N SER A 81 17.56 -4.80 -0.33
CA SER A 81 18.23 -3.70 0.38
C SER A 81 17.46 -2.37 0.38
N GLN A 82 16.65 -2.13 -0.65
CA GLN A 82 15.81 -0.93 -0.75
C GLN A 82 14.44 -1.05 -0.07
N LEU A 83 14.05 -2.25 0.37
CA LEU A 83 12.77 -2.44 1.04
C LEU A 83 12.85 -1.96 2.50
N SER A 84 11.78 -1.29 2.96
CA SER A 84 11.62 -1.00 4.38
C SER A 84 11.40 -2.29 5.16
N CYS A 85 11.93 -2.34 6.38
CA CYS A 85 11.74 -3.44 7.32
C CYS A 85 10.25 -3.71 7.57
N GLU A 86 9.45 -2.65 7.60
CA GLU A 86 8.02 -2.70 7.88
C GLU A 86 7.16 -3.29 6.75
N VAL A 87 7.73 -3.50 5.55
CA VAL A 87 7.03 -4.25 4.47
C VAL A 87 6.78 -5.69 4.90
N CYS A 88 7.70 -6.28 5.65
CA CYS A 88 7.59 -7.65 6.15
C CYS A 88 7.17 -7.72 7.63
N HIS A 89 7.63 -6.78 8.45
CA HIS A 89 7.39 -6.78 9.90
C HIS A 89 6.17 -5.97 10.32
N GLY A 90 5.49 -5.28 9.38
CA GLY A 90 4.37 -4.42 9.68
C GLY A 90 4.78 -3.11 10.37
N ALA A 91 3.79 -2.30 10.76
CA ALA A 91 3.99 -1.01 11.39
C ALA A 91 4.61 -1.17 12.79
N GLN A 92 5.75 -0.54 13.06
CA GLN A 92 6.56 -0.74 14.26
C GLN A 92 6.90 0.56 15.01
N ASN A 93 6.17 1.65 14.77
CA ASN A 93 6.46 2.92 15.46
C ASN A 93 6.41 2.78 16.98
N ALA A 94 5.45 2.02 17.51
CA ALA A 94 5.34 1.79 18.95
C ALA A 94 6.58 1.08 19.54
N HIS A 95 7.15 0.10 18.81
CA HIS A 95 8.38 -0.56 19.20
C HIS A 95 9.59 0.39 19.12
N ALA A 96 9.72 1.11 18.00
CA ALA A 96 10.88 1.98 17.76
C ALA A 96 10.94 3.20 18.69
N THR A 97 9.80 3.66 19.21
CA THR A 97 9.71 4.83 20.12
C THR A 97 9.50 4.46 21.59
N ALA A 98 9.45 3.17 21.93
CA ALA A 98 9.29 2.73 23.30
C ALA A 98 10.52 3.06 24.16
N ALA A 99 10.30 3.42 25.41
CA ALA A 99 11.38 3.57 26.39
C ALA A 99 12.14 2.27 26.63
N ASP A 100 11.44 1.13 26.56
CA ASP A 100 12.01 -0.21 26.53
C ASP A 100 11.48 -0.98 25.31
N PRO A 101 12.19 -0.94 24.17
CA PRO A 101 11.79 -1.68 22.97
C PRO A 101 11.72 -3.20 23.18
N SER A 102 12.45 -3.76 24.16
CA SER A 102 12.43 -5.20 24.43
C SER A 102 11.09 -5.69 24.96
N ALA A 103 10.33 -4.81 25.63
CA ALA A 103 8.99 -5.10 26.13
C ALA A 103 7.92 -5.15 25.03
N LEU A 104 8.15 -4.47 23.92
CA LEU A 104 7.22 -4.36 22.78
C LEU A 104 7.78 -5.06 21.53
N LYS A 105 8.23 -6.29 21.67
CA LYS A 105 8.80 -7.06 20.55
C LYS A 105 7.82 -7.20 19.39
N PRO A 106 8.25 -6.92 18.17
CA PRO A 106 7.44 -7.15 16.98
C PRO A 106 6.99 -8.61 16.86
N LYS A 107 5.76 -8.81 16.45
CA LYS A 107 5.29 -10.16 16.11
C LYS A 107 6.11 -10.70 14.94
N LYS A 108 6.70 -11.86 15.12
CA LYS A 108 7.34 -12.57 13.99
C LYS A 108 6.25 -13.20 13.14
N PRO A 109 6.34 -13.12 11.80
CA PRO A 109 5.40 -13.82 10.93
C PRO A 109 5.42 -15.34 11.21
N GLU A 110 4.27 -15.94 11.39
CA GLU A 110 4.11 -17.38 11.51
C GLU A 110 4.21 -18.06 10.14
N ASN A 111 4.29 -19.39 10.12
CA ASN A 111 4.58 -20.18 8.93
C ASN A 111 3.73 -19.83 7.69
N ALA A 112 2.41 -19.82 7.84
CA ALA A 112 1.50 -19.44 6.75
C ALA A 112 1.67 -17.94 6.38
N GLY A 113 1.93 -17.09 7.36
CA GLY A 113 2.19 -15.67 7.16
C GLY A 113 3.47 -15.42 6.36
N ILE A 114 4.54 -16.19 6.57
CA ILE A 114 5.80 -16.07 5.80
C ILE A 114 5.55 -16.36 4.32
N ILE A 115 4.84 -17.44 4.02
CA ILE A 115 4.49 -17.80 2.65
C ILE A 115 3.71 -16.66 2.00
N HIS A 116 2.68 -16.19 2.69
CA HIS A 116 1.82 -15.11 2.18
C HIS A 116 2.59 -13.80 1.93
N LEU A 117 3.50 -13.43 2.83
CA LEU A 117 4.35 -12.24 2.67
C LEU A 117 5.22 -12.33 1.42
N CYS A 118 5.88 -13.45 1.20
CA CYS A 118 6.74 -13.64 0.03
C CYS A 118 5.92 -13.67 -1.27
N LEU A 119 4.85 -14.44 -1.29
CA LEU A 119 4.00 -14.61 -2.47
C LEU A 119 3.23 -13.36 -2.83
N GLY A 120 2.89 -12.50 -1.88
CA GLY A 120 2.29 -11.20 -2.17
C GLY A 120 3.03 -10.41 -3.25
N CYS A 121 4.37 -10.53 -3.27
CA CYS A 121 5.22 -9.95 -4.31
C CYS A 121 5.68 -10.98 -5.35
N HIS A 122 6.02 -12.21 -4.95
CA HIS A 122 6.72 -13.16 -5.80
C HIS A 122 5.85 -14.21 -6.49
N GLU A 123 4.57 -14.32 -6.16
CA GLU A 123 3.65 -15.21 -6.88
C GLU A 123 3.55 -14.83 -8.36
N LYS A 124 3.52 -15.84 -9.23
CA LYS A 124 3.45 -15.65 -10.67
C LYS A 124 2.20 -14.88 -11.08
N ASN A 125 2.41 -13.73 -11.75
CA ASN A 125 1.35 -12.87 -12.22
C ASN A 125 1.75 -12.17 -13.53
N VAL A 126 0.86 -12.18 -14.52
CA VAL A 126 1.10 -11.61 -15.86
C VAL A 126 1.27 -10.07 -15.83
N ALA A 127 0.76 -9.39 -14.81
CA ALA A 127 0.87 -7.95 -14.67
C ALA A 127 2.22 -7.49 -14.12
N LYS A 128 3.10 -8.40 -13.68
CA LYS A 128 4.41 -8.03 -13.13
C LYS A 128 5.41 -7.77 -14.24
N PRO A 129 6.36 -6.82 -14.03
CA PRO A 129 7.36 -6.48 -15.03
C PRO A 129 8.21 -7.67 -15.46
N LYS A 130 8.65 -7.66 -16.72
CA LYS A 130 9.65 -8.62 -17.21
C LYS A 130 10.92 -8.52 -16.36
N GLY A 131 11.48 -9.66 -15.95
CA GLY A 131 12.68 -9.71 -15.10
C GLY A 131 12.41 -9.66 -13.60
N PHE A 132 11.19 -9.35 -13.16
CA PHE A 132 10.81 -9.53 -11.76
C PHE A 132 10.78 -11.03 -11.42
N LYS A 133 11.48 -11.43 -10.36
CA LYS A 133 11.56 -12.85 -9.95
C LYS A 133 10.21 -13.32 -9.43
N GLN A 134 9.61 -14.25 -10.13
CA GLN A 134 8.31 -14.82 -9.82
C GLN A 134 8.45 -16.34 -9.64
N VAL A 135 7.65 -16.89 -8.76
CA VAL A 135 7.60 -18.32 -8.47
C VAL A 135 6.17 -18.85 -8.59
N ASP A 136 6.06 -20.10 -9.03
CA ASP A 136 4.82 -20.84 -8.91
C ASP A 136 4.91 -21.68 -7.62
N PRO A 137 4.05 -21.42 -6.62
CA PRO A 137 4.13 -22.11 -5.33
C PRO A 137 4.01 -23.64 -5.46
N LYS A 138 3.23 -24.12 -6.42
CA LYS A 138 2.97 -25.56 -6.62
C LYS A 138 4.21 -26.32 -7.07
N SER A 139 5.04 -25.70 -7.91
CA SER A 139 6.22 -26.34 -8.48
C SER A 139 7.51 -26.00 -7.73
N HIS A 140 7.55 -24.86 -7.01
CA HIS A 140 8.78 -24.38 -6.36
C HIS A 140 8.91 -24.82 -4.89
N MET A 141 7.83 -24.81 -4.13
CA MET A 141 7.93 -24.89 -2.66
C MET A 141 7.99 -26.32 -2.09
N GLY A 142 7.52 -27.33 -2.82
CA GLY A 142 7.48 -28.72 -2.31
C GLY A 142 6.76 -28.88 -0.97
N GLY A 143 5.89 -27.93 -0.58
CA GLY A 143 5.18 -27.90 0.70
C GLY A 143 5.93 -27.24 1.86
N GLY A 144 7.19 -26.81 1.65
CA GLY A 144 8.00 -26.13 2.67
C GLY A 144 7.79 -24.62 2.74
N ARG A 145 8.49 -23.97 3.67
CA ARG A 145 8.50 -22.51 3.83
C ARG A 145 9.63 -21.89 3.00
N CYS A 146 9.40 -20.70 2.46
CA CYS A 146 10.42 -19.95 1.72
C CYS A 146 11.72 -19.79 2.53
N THR A 147 11.60 -19.54 3.84
CA THR A 147 12.74 -19.32 4.75
C THR A 147 13.49 -20.58 5.17
N GLU A 148 13.05 -21.76 4.77
CA GLU A 148 13.82 -23.00 4.96
C GLU A 148 15.01 -23.05 4.00
N CYS A 149 14.81 -22.57 2.78
CA CYS A 149 15.85 -22.51 1.76
C CYS A 149 16.46 -21.09 1.61
N HIS A 150 15.67 -20.03 1.72
CA HIS A 150 16.11 -18.66 1.51
C HIS A 150 16.41 -17.94 2.84
N SER A 151 17.50 -17.18 2.87
CA SER A 151 17.78 -16.27 3.99
C SER A 151 16.75 -15.13 3.98
N HIS A 152 16.10 -14.86 5.12
CA HIS A 152 15.00 -13.88 5.18
C HIS A 152 15.43 -12.42 4.93
N HIS A 153 16.64 -12.02 5.29
CA HIS A 153 17.15 -10.67 5.03
C HIS A 153 17.97 -10.55 3.73
N ALA A 154 18.44 -11.67 3.19
CA ALA A 154 19.15 -11.75 1.92
C ALA A 154 18.62 -12.93 1.08
N PRO A 155 17.41 -12.86 0.54
CA PRO A 155 16.72 -14.01 -0.05
C PRO A 155 17.40 -14.63 -1.28
N GLN A 156 18.33 -13.91 -1.92
CA GLN A 156 19.18 -14.47 -2.98
C GLN A 156 20.20 -15.50 -2.46
N VAL A 157 20.46 -15.51 -1.14
CA VAL A 157 21.33 -16.51 -0.51
C VAL A 157 20.49 -17.74 -0.16
N ILE A 158 20.85 -18.87 -0.74
CA ILE A 158 20.21 -20.15 -0.45
C ILE A 158 21.01 -20.82 0.67
N LYS A 159 20.32 -21.23 1.72
CA LYS A 159 20.96 -21.94 2.85
C LYS A 159 21.54 -23.27 2.39
N GLY A 160 22.76 -23.54 2.81
CA GLY A 160 23.50 -24.75 2.42
C GLY A 160 24.23 -24.68 1.09
N THR A 161 24.14 -23.57 0.37
CA THR A 161 25.03 -23.27 -0.76
C THR A 161 26.08 -22.28 -0.29
N GLU A 162 27.36 -22.50 -0.60
CA GLU A 162 28.39 -21.50 -0.37
C GLU A 162 28.01 -20.17 -1.03
N PRO A 163 28.29 -19.01 -0.40
CA PRO A 163 27.99 -17.73 -1.03
C PRO A 163 28.74 -17.64 -2.34
N ALA A 164 28.02 -17.55 -3.46
CA ALA A 164 28.63 -17.15 -4.71
C ALA A 164 29.39 -15.86 -4.45
N THR A 165 30.71 -15.90 -4.66
CA THR A 165 31.65 -14.79 -4.44
C THR A 165 31.05 -13.46 -4.86
N ALA A 166 31.24 -12.45 -4.01
CA ALA A 166 30.76 -11.09 -4.22
C ALA A 166 31.01 -10.62 -5.65
N PRO A 167 30.10 -9.84 -6.26
CA PRO A 167 30.30 -9.31 -7.60
C PRO A 167 31.63 -8.56 -7.63
N LYS A 168 32.54 -8.98 -8.53
CA LYS A 168 33.78 -8.24 -8.80
C LYS A 168 33.41 -6.83 -9.18
N GLU A 169 33.99 -5.85 -8.48
CA GLU A 169 33.89 -4.44 -8.83
C GLU A 169 34.18 -4.28 -10.32
N VAL A 170 33.19 -3.80 -11.06
CA VAL A 170 33.41 -3.31 -12.41
C VAL A 170 34.15 -1.98 -12.25
N LYS A 171 35.48 -2.03 -12.38
CA LYS A 171 36.29 -0.81 -12.57
C LYS A 171 35.76 -0.10 -13.81
N LYS A 172 35.36 1.15 -13.65
CA LYS A 172 35.12 2.11 -14.71
C LYS A 172 36.42 2.50 -15.39
#